data_9db5507ddfa67b81d16637306cc92907
#
_entry.id   9db5507ddfa67b81d16637306cc92907
#
_cell.length_a   1.000
_cell.length_b   1.000
_cell.length_c   1.000
_cell.angle_alpha   90.00
_cell.angle_beta   90.00
_cell.angle_gamma   90.00
#
_symmetry.space_group_name_H-M   'P 1'
#
loop_
_entity.id
_entity.type
_entity.pdbx_description
1 polymer ?
#
loop_
_entity_poly.entity_id
_entity_poly.type
_entity_poly.pdbx_seq_one_letter_code
_entity_poly.pdbx_strand_id
1 'polypeptide(L)'
;MRDIFFDLSVRSVRLNFLRSMLAAIGIVIGVVAIASMGMLGTNMQLEVKDQLSSSANTVVISADSVRMGPVGTRPPSSAATGVTKSELTKISSVVGSNGTVIPIYSTNTQFTINSVPGRGSVYGIDPLDISKFLSLNQSYGNGTTRIGVNEVLVGADIAENFNLKVGDRIRIGSFSSSSQPELRIAGVLNARGTVADGVSTDNGIVVHSQWYTNQYGGEDEWSQVNVIVNDVDNIGDIESAINAKINTNPKTPAIRIRDATSQLATETSALSTVTTFIMAIGAISLLVAAVSIFNVMMMSVSERIEEIGILVSIGTERGEVRRMFLYEAFILGLLGAGIGGICSIAIGYTVVEAMMGTTAYFFQPASILYVPAAMGIGVAVCVISGVYPAWRASNMDPIDALRNSE
;
A
#
# COMPACT_ATOMS: atom_id res chain seq x y z
N MET A 1 -25.56 -2.37 42.69
CA MET A 1 -26.41 -1.16 42.69
C MET A 1 -26.23 -0.50 41.34
N ARG A 2 -27.33 -0.28 40.61
CA ARG A 2 -27.25 0.52 39.35
C ARG A 2 -26.90 1.94 39.81
N ASP A 3 -25.81 2.50 39.24
CA ASP A 3 -25.46 3.90 39.51
C ASP A 3 -26.57 4.81 38.99
N ILE A 4 -27.31 5.45 39.89
CA ILE A 4 -28.40 6.38 39.59
C ILE A 4 -27.90 7.46 38.60
N PHE A 5 -26.65 7.87 38.71
CA PHE A 5 -26.01 8.84 37.83
C PHE A 5 -25.82 8.33 36.40
N PHE A 6 -25.61 7.02 36.19
CA PHE A 6 -25.57 6.43 34.88
C PHE A 6 -26.97 6.47 34.20
N ASP A 7 -28.02 6.08 34.91
CA ASP A 7 -29.38 6.11 34.37
C ASP A 7 -29.84 7.56 34.05
N LEU A 8 -29.44 8.55 34.87
CA LEU A 8 -29.66 9.97 34.60
C LEU A 8 -28.89 10.43 33.33
N SER A 9 -27.63 10.01 33.14
CA SER A 9 -26.84 10.35 31.96
C SER A 9 -27.45 9.77 30.68
N VAL A 10 -27.90 8.52 30.68
CA VAL A 10 -28.59 7.91 29.53
C VAL A 10 -29.88 8.67 29.21
N ARG A 11 -30.64 9.07 30.23
CA ARG A 11 -31.88 9.85 30.04
C ARG A 11 -31.60 11.23 29.45
N SER A 12 -30.53 11.90 29.89
CA SER A 12 -30.06 13.20 29.37
C SER A 12 -29.78 13.14 27.88
N VAL A 13 -28.96 12.16 27.43
CA VAL A 13 -28.64 11.93 26.01
C VAL A 13 -29.90 11.73 25.18
N ARG A 14 -30.88 10.99 25.70
CA ARG A 14 -32.14 10.72 25.01
C ARG A 14 -33.05 11.96 24.90
N LEU A 15 -33.11 12.81 25.92
CA LEU A 15 -33.93 14.03 25.91
C LEU A 15 -33.36 15.08 24.92
N ASN A 16 -32.05 15.17 24.77
CA ASN A 16 -31.36 16.09 23.86
C ASN A 16 -30.85 15.40 22.60
N PHE A 17 -31.69 14.50 22.02
CA PHE A 17 -31.30 13.59 20.93
C PHE A 17 -30.65 14.28 19.72
N LEU A 18 -31.21 15.42 19.23
CA LEU A 18 -30.69 16.09 18.04
C LEU A 18 -29.26 16.59 18.26
N ARG A 19 -28.97 17.15 19.43
CA ARG A 19 -27.67 17.69 19.80
C ARG A 19 -26.64 16.56 20.00
N SER A 20 -27.04 15.53 20.71
CA SER A 20 -26.25 14.31 20.91
C SER A 20 -25.93 13.62 19.60
N MET A 21 -26.86 13.58 18.65
CA MET A 21 -26.67 13.05 17.31
C MET A 21 -25.65 13.84 16.51
N LEU A 22 -25.70 15.18 16.53
CA LEU A 22 -24.73 16.02 15.83
C LEU A 22 -23.30 15.83 16.38
N ALA A 23 -23.16 15.74 17.70
CA ALA A 23 -21.87 15.42 18.33
C ALA A 23 -21.38 14.01 17.95
N ALA A 24 -22.28 13.02 17.97
CA ALA A 24 -21.96 11.65 17.60
C ALA A 24 -21.54 11.50 16.13
N ILE A 25 -22.14 12.24 15.19
CA ILE A 25 -21.74 12.25 13.77
C ILE A 25 -20.28 12.63 13.60
N GLY A 26 -19.80 13.65 14.32
CA GLY A 26 -18.38 14.02 14.28
C GLY A 26 -17.44 12.87 14.70
N ILE A 27 -17.83 12.12 15.76
CA ILE A 27 -17.08 10.95 16.23
C ILE A 27 -17.13 9.83 15.19
N VAL A 28 -18.31 9.56 14.65
CA VAL A 28 -18.50 8.53 13.60
C VAL A 28 -17.57 8.80 12.42
N ILE A 29 -17.57 10.03 11.89
CA ILE A 29 -16.70 10.41 10.76
C ILE A 29 -15.23 10.22 11.11
N GLY A 30 -14.79 10.65 12.28
CA GLY A 30 -13.40 10.51 12.72
C GLY A 30 -12.98 9.05 12.88
N VAL A 31 -13.80 8.22 13.51
CA VAL A 31 -13.54 6.77 13.70
C VAL A 31 -13.53 6.05 12.36
N VAL A 32 -14.52 6.33 11.48
CA VAL A 32 -14.57 5.76 10.13
C VAL A 32 -13.32 6.12 9.34
N ALA A 33 -12.91 7.39 9.34
CA ALA A 33 -11.73 7.81 8.60
C ALA A 33 -10.46 7.08 9.09
N ILE A 34 -10.21 7.04 10.39
CA ILE A 34 -9.00 6.39 10.94
C ILE A 34 -9.03 4.88 10.70
N ALA A 35 -10.15 4.22 10.98
CA ALA A 35 -10.25 2.77 10.85
C ALA A 35 -10.17 2.32 9.38
N SER A 36 -10.97 2.92 8.48
CA SER A 36 -10.99 2.54 7.06
C SER A 36 -9.65 2.75 6.38
N MET A 37 -8.98 3.88 6.66
CA MET A 37 -7.70 4.18 6.05
C MET A 37 -6.55 3.38 6.67
N GLY A 38 -6.62 3.08 7.97
CA GLY A 38 -5.70 2.16 8.61
C GLY A 38 -5.80 0.75 8.02
N MET A 39 -7.02 0.25 7.82
CA MET A 39 -7.25 -1.03 7.15
C MET A 39 -6.74 -1.02 5.70
N LEU A 40 -7.02 0.03 4.91
CA LEU A 40 -6.51 0.15 3.54
C LEU A 40 -4.98 0.11 3.51
N GLY A 41 -4.31 0.94 4.32
CA GLY A 41 -2.85 0.99 4.36
C GLY A 41 -2.21 -0.35 4.75
N THR A 42 -2.81 -1.07 5.71
CA THR A 42 -2.33 -2.40 6.10
C THR A 42 -2.55 -3.44 5.00
N ASN A 43 -3.71 -3.41 4.33
CA ASN A 43 -3.97 -4.32 3.21
C ASN A 43 -2.97 -4.10 2.08
N MET A 44 -2.69 -2.83 1.71
CA MET A 44 -1.66 -2.50 0.71
C MET A 44 -0.28 -3.03 1.10
N GLN A 45 0.13 -2.85 2.37
CA GLN A 45 1.41 -3.36 2.85
C GLN A 45 1.48 -4.89 2.80
N LEU A 46 0.42 -5.59 3.19
CA LEU A 46 0.36 -7.04 3.17
C LEU A 46 0.39 -7.59 1.75
N GLU A 47 -0.33 -6.98 0.83
CA GLU A 47 -0.33 -7.37 -0.58
C GLU A 47 1.03 -7.16 -1.24
N VAL A 48 1.64 -5.99 -1.06
CA VAL A 48 3.00 -5.72 -1.56
C VAL A 48 4.00 -6.70 -0.97
N LYS A 49 3.89 -7.01 0.33
CA LYS A 49 4.74 -8.00 0.98
C LYS A 49 4.57 -9.40 0.37
N ASP A 50 3.35 -9.80 0.08
CA ASP A 50 3.07 -11.12 -0.51
C ASP A 50 3.57 -11.21 -1.95
N GLN A 51 3.30 -10.18 -2.76
CA GLN A 51 3.81 -10.08 -4.14
C GLN A 51 5.33 -10.11 -4.18
N LEU A 52 6.01 -9.36 -3.33
CA LEU A 52 7.47 -9.32 -3.27
C LEU A 52 8.09 -10.57 -2.66
N SER A 53 7.35 -11.31 -1.82
CA SER A 53 7.84 -12.56 -1.22
C SER A 53 8.12 -13.63 -2.28
N SER A 54 7.41 -13.62 -3.40
CA SER A 54 7.65 -14.50 -4.53
C SER A 54 9.00 -14.27 -5.23
N SER A 55 9.58 -13.08 -5.05
CA SER A 55 10.87 -12.66 -5.61
C SER A 55 11.90 -12.35 -4.51
N ALA A 56 11.62 -12.73 -3.26
CA ALA A 56 12.43 -12.38 -2.09
C ALA A 56 13.89 -12.87 -2.16
N ASN A 57 14.13 -13.94 -2.91
CA ASN A 57 15.45 -14.53 -3.12
C ASN A 57 16.19 -13.98 -4.35
N THR A 58 15.66 -12.90 -4.98
CA THR A 58 16.25 -12.36 -6.21
C THR A 58 16.99 -11.04 -5.94
N VAL A 59 18.23 -10.98 -6.39
CA VAL A 59 19.05 -9.78 -6.44
C VAL A 59 19.10 -9.29 -7.89
N VAL A 60 18.69 -8.05 -8.12
CA VAL A 60 18.68 -7.40 -9.43
C VAL A 60 19.90 -6.54 -9.60
N ILE A 61 20.65 -6.77 -10.64
CA ILE A 61 21.86 -6.05 -11.00
C ILE A 61 21.61 -5.34 -12.33
N SER A 62 21.74 -4.03 -12.36
CA SER A 62 21.61 -3.21 -13.56
C SER A 62 22.83 -2.31 -13.74
N ALA A 63 23.11 -1.87 -14.96
CA ALA A 63 24.13 -0.85 -15.18
C ALA A 63 23.73 0.46 -14.47
N ASP A 64 24.68 1.17 -13.87
CA ASP A 64 24.40 2.48 -13.32
C ASP A 64 24.30 3.51 -14.44
N SER A 65 23.07 3.83 -14.85
CA SER A 65 22.77 4.78 -15.92
C SER A 65 23.01 6.26 -15.54
N VAL A 66 23.54 6.53 -14.35
CA VAL A 66 23.82 7.89 -13.88
C VAL A 66 25.17 8.40 -14.40
N ARG A 67 25.37 8.40 -15.71
CA ARG A 67 26.23 9.40 -16.36
C ARG A 67 25.36 10.48 -17.01
N MET A 68 24.52 11.15 -16.23
CA MET A 68 23.99 12.46 -16.61
C MET A 68 25.16 13.44 -16.51
N GLY A 69 25.83 13.67 -17.65
CA GLY A 69 26.61 14.89 -17.84
C GLY A 69 25.70 16.11 -17.74
N PRO A 70 26.27 17.34 -17.59
CA PRO A 70 25.50 18.56 -17.53
C PRO A 70 24.51 18.63 -18.70
N VAL A 71 23.28 19.11 -18.41
CA VAL A 71 22.19 19.29 -19.38
C VAL A 71 22.76 19.97 -20.65
N GLY A 72 22.78 19.22 -21.77
CA GLY A 72 23.15 19.77 -23.09
C GLY A 72 24.25 19.02 -23.87
N THR A 73 24.97 18.08 -23.27
CA THR A 73 25.94 17.26 -24.00
C THR A 73 25.43 15.81 -24.11
N ARG A 74 24.99 15.45 -25.33
CA ARG A 74 24.71 14.06 -25.67
C ARG A 74 25.98 13.23 -25.41
N PRO A 75 25.97 12.20 -24.53
CA PRO A 75 27.18 11.38 -24.35
C PRO A 75 27.55 10.72 -25.67
N PRO A 76 28.83 10.53 -25.95
CA PRO A 76 29.25 9.75 -27.10
C PRO A 76 28.67 8.35 -26.99
N SER A 77 28.28 7.77 -28.11
CA SER A 77 27.58 6.52 -28.33
C SER A 77 28.27 5.22 -27.86
N SER A 78 29.11 5.32 -26.83
CA SER A 78 29.91 4.19 -26.30
C SER A 78 29.89 4.06 -24.76
N ALA A 79 28.93 4.72 -24.06
CA ALA A 79 28.73 4.37 -22.66
C ALA A 79 27.83 3.10 -22.63
N ALA A 80 28.36 1.99 -22.13
CA ALA A 80 27.64 0.74 -21.94
C ALA A 80 26.32 1.05 -21.21
N THR A 81 25.19 0.80 -21.90
CA THR A 81 23.84 0.98 -21.37
C THR A 81 23.36 -0.25 -20.61
N GLY A 82 24.19 -1.28 -20.52
CA GLY A 82 23.87 -2.57 -19.94
C GLY A 82 25.04 -3.19 -19.16
N VAL A 83 24.77 -4.31 -18.51
CA VAL A 83 25.76 -5.16 -17.87
C VAL A 83 26.54 -5.90 -18.95
N THR A 84 27.84 -5.75 -18.96
CA THR A 84 28.73 -6.35 -19.98
C THR A 84 29.02 -7.82 -19.70
N LYS A 85 29.47 -8.55 -20.71
CA LYS A 85 29.90 -9.96 -20.59
C LYS A 85 30.99 -10.18 -19.53
N SER A 86 31.91 -9.23 -19.40
CA SER A 86 32.98 -9.33 -18.39
C SER A 86 32.40 -9.20 -16.97
N GLU A 87 31.42 -8.34 -16.77
CA GLU A 87 30.74 -8.17 -15.50
C GLU A 87 29.85 -9.39 -15.19
N LEU A 88 29.13 -9.91 -16.18
CA LEU A 88 28.36 -11.15 -16.03
C LEU A 88 29.22 -12.31 -15.59
N THR A 89 30.41 -12.47 -16.20
CA THR A 89 31.37 -13.52 -15.80
C THR A 89 31.83 -13.36 -14.36
N LYS A 90 32.09 -12.11 -13.92
CA LYS A 90 32.47 -11.81 -12.54
C LYS A 90 31.32 -12.12 -11.58
N ILE A 91 30.07 -11.74 -11.91
CA ILE A 91 28.88 -12.05 -11.14
C ILE A 91 28.74 -13.56 -10.99
N SER A 92 28.77 -14.30 -12.10
CA SER A 92 28.65 -15.76 -12.10
C SER A 92 29.71 -16.43 -11.26
N SER A 93 30.97 -15.89 -11.26
CA SER A 93 32.07 -16.43 -10.44
C SER A 93 31.90 -16.16 -8.92
N VAL A 94 31.16 -15.11 -8.53
CA VAL A 94 30.84 -14.83 -7.13
C VAL A 94 29.68 -15.71 -6.66
N VAL A 95 28.65 -15.80 -7.47
CA VAL A 95 27.44 -16.58 -7.15
C VAL A 95 27.74 -18.08 -7.07
N GLY A 96 28.53 -18.60 -8.02
CA GLY A 96 28.93 -20.01 -8.05
C GLY A 96 27.76 -20.99 -7.94
N SER A 97 27.81 -21.87 -6.93
CA SER A 97 26.73 -22.84 -6.65
C SER A 97 25.63 -22.29 -5.74
N ASN A 98 25.78 -21.08 -5.20
CA ASN A 98 24.85 -20.50 -4.23
C ASN A 98 23.59 -19.87 -4.87
N GLY A 99 23.53 -19.83 -6.21
CA GLY A 99 22.39 -19.30 -6.91
C GLY A 99 22.45 -19.49 -8.42
N THR A 100 21.46 -18.97 -9.11
CA THR A 100 21.34 -18.99 -10.57
C THR A 100 21.40 -17.56 -11.10
N VAL A 101 22.23 -17.33 -12.11
CA VAL A 101 22.39 -16.03 -12.77
C VAL A 101 21.62 -16.02 -14.07
N ILE A 102 20.69 -15.08 -14.22
CA ILE A 102 19.78 -14.95 -15.37
C ILE A 102 20.01 -13.58 -16.02
N PRO A 103 20.68 -13.51 -17.15
CA PRO A 103 20.85 -12.26 -17.91
C PRO A 103 19.57 -11.96 -18.70
N ILE A 104 19.12 -10.70 -18.66
CA ILE A 104 17.84 -10.27 -19.25
C ILE A 104 18.06 -9.02 -20.09
N TYR A 105 17.62 -9.08 -21.31
CA TYR A 105 17.46 -7.91 -22.17
C TYR A 105 16.09 -7.30 -21.94
N SER A 106 15.97 -5.97 -21.95
CA SER A 106 14.67 -5.31 -21.87
C SER A 106 14.63 -4.03 -22.69
N THR A 107 13.48 -3.79 -23.33
CA THR A 107 13.18 -2.54 -24.01
C THR A 107 11.69 -2.27 -24.00
N ASN A 108 11.29 -1.01 -24.08
CA ASN A 108 9.91 -0.64 -24.30
C ASN A 108 9.63 -0.49 -25.79
N THR A 109 8.60 -1.14 -26.28
CA THR A 109 8.25 -1.11 -27.69
C THR A 109 6.74 -1.02 -27.90
N GLN A 110 6.39 -0.85 -29.17
CA GLN A 110 5.01 -0.91 -29.66
C GLN A 110 4.75 -2.31 -30.21
N PHE A 111 3.52 -2.75 -30.10
CA PHE A 111 3.07 -3.99 -30.73
C PHE A 111 1.67 -3.82 -31.34
N THR A 112 1.30 -4.71 -32.24
CA THR A 112 -0.01 -4.69 -32.88
C THR A 112 -0.64 -6.08 -32.81
N ILE A 113 -1.87 -6.12 -32.33
CA ILE A 113 -2.68 -7.33 -32.22
C ILE A 113 -4.03 -7.06 -32.91
N ASN A 114 -4.42 -7.88 -33.88
CA ASN A 114 -5.69 -7.71 -34.62
C ASN A 114 -5.88 -6.26 -35.12
N SER A 115 -4.81 -5.61 -35.60
CA SER A 115 -4.78 -4.22 -36.05
C SER A 115 -4.99 -3.15 -34.93
N VAL A 116 -5.05 -3.56 -33.68
CA VAL A 116 -5.11 -2.65 -32.52
C VAL A 116 -3.70 -2.43 -31.99
N PRO A 117 -3.25 -1.17 -31.88
CA PRO A 117 -1.93 -0.86 -31.35
C PRO A 117 -1.89 -0.95 -29.83
N GLY A 118 -0.78 -1.47 -29.30
CA GLY A 118 -0.46 -1.49 -27.89
C GLY A 118 0.98 -1.06 -27.62
N ARG A 119 1.32 -0.82 -26.36
CA ARG A 119 2.67 -0.57 -25.89
C ARG A 119 2.96 -1.43 -24.67
N GLY A 120 4.19 -1.93 -24.57
CA GLY A 120 4.61 -2.75 -23.45
C GLY A 120 6.10 -2.97 -23.44
N SER A 121 6.57 -3.64 -22.41
CA SER A 121 7.98 -4.03 -22.29
C SER A 121 8.22 -5.35 -23.01
N VAL A 122 9.34 -5.45 -23.72
CA VAL A 122 9.81 -6.71 -24.31
C VAL A 122 11.04 -7.17 -23.57
N TYR A 123 10.99 -8.39 -23.07
CA TYR A 123 12.08 -9.04 -22.35
C TYR A 123 12.68 -10.16 -23.18
N GLY A 124 13.97 -10.08 -23.47
CA GLY A 124 14.73 -11.16 -24.13
C GLY A 124 15.39 -12.05 -23.09
N ILE A 125 14.95 -13.29 -22.96
CA ILE A 125 15.39 -14.23 -21.92
C ILE A 125 15.75 -15.56 -22.59
N ASP A 126 16.74 -16.29 -22.07
CA ASP A 126 17.03 -17.64 -22.51
C ASP A 126 15.84 -18.56 -22.13
N PRO A 127 15.31 -19.36 -23.06
CA PRO A 127 14.18 -20.25 -22.79
C PRO A 127 14.39 -21.23 -21.64
N LEU A 128 15.63 -21.61 -21.35
CA LEU A 128 15.97 -22.49 -20.23
C LEU A 128 15.82 -21.78 -18.86
N ASP A 129 15.89 -20.48 -18.86
CA ASP A 129 15.82 -19.67 -17.63
C ASP A 129 14.39 -19.19 -17.34
N ILE A 130 13.52 -19.11 -18.34
CA ILE A 130 12.15 -18.62 -18.19
C ILE A 130 11.40 -19.35 -17.09
N SER A 131 11.42 -20.68 -17.10
CA SER A 131 10.70 -21.51 -16.12
C SER A 131 11.21 -21.42 -14.69
N LYS A 132 12.38 -20.78 -14.48
CA LYS A 132 12.98 -20.65 -13.14
C LYS A 132 12.29 -19.58 -12.28
N PHE A 133 11.64 -18.61 -12.92
CA PHE A 133 10.98 -17.50 -12.21
C PHE A 133 9.64 -17.05 -12.81
N LEU A 134 9.25 -17.55 -13.99
CA LEU A 134 7.97 -17.25 -14.63
C LEU A 134 7.10 -18.50 -14.72
N SER A 135 5.81 -18.34 -14.47
CA SER A 135 4.81 -19.39 -14.55
C SER A 135 3.70 -19.07 -15.56
N LEU A 136 3.10 -20.10 -16.15
CA LEU A 136 2.05 -19.96 -17.15
C LEU A 136 0.65 -19.99 -16.55
N ASN A 137 -0.25 -19.20 -17.10
CA ASN A 137 -1.67 -19.26 -16.81
C ASN A 137 -2.37 -20.25 -17.74
N GLN A 138 -2.74 -21.38 -17.19
CA GLN A 138 -3.39 -22.47 -17.92
C GLN A 138 -4.83 -22.14 -18.40
N SER A 139 -5.44 -21.07 -17.87
CA SER A 139 -6.79 -20.66 -18.28
C SER A 139 -6.87 -20.17 -19.74
N TYR A 140 -5.73 -19.75 -20.30
CA TYR A 140 -5.64 -19.27 -21.69
C TYR A 140 -5.28 -20.37 -22.70
N GLY A 141 -5.08 -21.60 -22.26
CA GLY A 141 -4.75 -22.78 -23.06
C GLY A 141 -3.45 -23.46 -22.64
N ASN A 142 -3.17 -24.63 -23.23
CA ASN A 142 -1.96 -25.38 -22.94
C ASN A 142 -0.74 -24.70 -23.57
N GLY A 143 -0.06 -23.87 -22.79
CA GLY A 143 1.16 -23.17 -23.19
C GLY A 143 2.43 -23.90 -22.79
N THR A 144 3.57 -23.39 -23.28
CA THR A 144 4.91 -23.85 -22.89
C THR A 144 5.82 -22.66 -22.58
N THR A 145 6.69 -22.81 -21.55
CA THR A 145 7.74 -21.83 -21.25
C THR A 145 8.97 -21.99 -22.14
N ARG A 146 9.09 -23.13 -22.82
CA ARG A 146 10.17 -23.36 -23.80
C ARG A 146 9.74 -22.79 -25.15
N ILE A 147 10.08 -21.53 -25.37
CA ILE A 147 9.76 -20.81 -26.60
C ILE A 147 10.84 -20.97 -27.67
N GLY A 148 10.42 -21.12 -28.92
CA GLY A 148 11.32 -21.02 -30.07
C GLY A 148 11.62 -19.57 -30.43
N VAL A 149 12.55 -19.36 -31.40
CA VAL A 149 12.96 -18.00 -31.82
C VAL A 149 11.78 -17.17 -32.38
N ASN A 150 10.77 -17.81 -32.98
CA ASN A 150 9.59 -17.13 -33.52
C ASN A 150 8.34 -17.23 -32.61
N GLU A 151 8.55 -17.50 -31.33
CA GLU A 151 7.49 -17.64 -30.36
C GLU A 151 7.67 -16.65 -29.20
N VAL A 152 6.53 -16.31 -28.55
CA VAL A 152 6.51 -15.37 -27.44
C VAL A 152 5.62 -15.87 -26.31
N LEU A 153 5.91 -15.40 -25.09
CA LEU A 153 4.96 -15.43 -23.98
C LEU A 153 4.41 -14.01 -23.79
N VAL A 154 3.13 -13.93 -23.50
CA VAL A 154 2.41 -12.66 -23.32
C VAL A 154 1.94 -12.55 -21.88
N GLY A 155 2.03 -11.36 -21.31
CA GLY A 155 1.57 -11.07 -19.95
C GLY A 155 0.05 -11.12 -19.82
N ALA A 156 -0.40 -11.27 -18.57
CA ALA A 156 -1.81 -11.44 -18.23
C ALA A 156 -2.67 -10.27 -18.71
N ASP A 157 -2.23 -9.02 -18.44
CA ASP A 157 -3.00 -7.81 -18.79
C ASP A 157 -3.14 -7.65 -20.32
N ILE A 158 -2.09 -7.98 -21.07
CA ILE A 158 -2.15 -7.94 -22.54
C ILE A 158 -3.11 -9.01 -23.04
N ALA A 159 -3.04 -10.23 -22.49
CA ALA A 159 -3.91 -11.32 -22.89
C ALA A 159 -5.38 -11.02 -22.59
N GLU A 160 -5.68 -10.43 -21.45
CA GLU A 160 -7.04 -10.04 -21.04
C GLU A 160 -7.57 -8.89 -21.91
N ASN A 161 -6.81 -7.80 -22.05
CA ASN A 161 -7.22 -6.61 -22.79
C ASN A 161 -7.47 -6.88 -24.27
N PHE A 162 -6.73 -7.81 -24.88
CA PHE A 162 -6.86 -8.17 -26.30
C PHE A 162 -7.55 -9.51 -26.53
N ASN A 163 -8.06 -10.17 -25.48
CA ASN A 163 -8.73 -11.48 -25.50
C ASN A 163 -7.94 -12.55 -26.26
N LEU A 164 -6.64 -12.68 -25.92
CA LEU A 164 -5.69 -13.56 -26.60
C LEU A 164 -5.74 -14.99 -26.05
N LYS A 165 -5.38 -15.93 -26.92
CA LYS A 165 -5.19 -17.34 -26.56
C LYS A 165 -3.86 -17.86 -27.07
N VAL A 166 -3.44 -18.99 -26.50
CA VAL A 166 -2.27 -19.72 -27.02
C VAL A 166 -2.50 -20.12 -28.47
N GLY A 167 -1.53 -19.75 -29.31
CA GLY A 167 -1.60 -19.96 -30.74
C GLY A 167 -1.89 -18.73 -31.60
N ASP A 168 -2.39 -17.65 -31.00
CA ASP A 168 -2.59 -16.36 -31.66
C ASP A 168 -1.25 -15.73 -32.07
N ARG A 169 -1.30 -14.64 -32.82
CA ARG A 169 -0.14 -13.96 -33.37
C ARG A 169 -0.08 -12.50 -32.94
N ILE A 170 1.11 -12.03 -32.66
CA ILE A 170 1.43 -10.65 -32.28
C ILE A 170 2.52 -10.10 -33.21
N ARG A 171 2.38 -8.85 -33.64
CA ARG A 171 3.43 -8.11 -34.34
C ARG A 171 4.12 -7.17 -33.42
N ILE A 172 5.45 -7.23 -33.35
CA ILE A 172 6.26 -6.42 -32.47
C ILE A 172 7.08 -5.42 -33.28
N GLY A 173 7.04 -4.13 -32.91
CA GLY A 173 7.80 -3.07 -33.56
C GLY A 173 7.00 -1.77 -33.72
N SER A 174 7.67 -0.70 -34.17
CA SER A 174 7.03 0.61 -34.37
C SER A 174 5.97 0.56 -35.47
N PHE A 175 4.85 1.25 -35.26
CA PHE A 175 3.77 1.35 -36.25
C PHE A 175 4.19 2.01 -37.57
N SER A 176 5.25 2.81 -37.52
CA SER A 176 5.80 3.47 -38.71
C SER A 176 6.78 2.59 -39.49
N SER A 177 7.12 1.41 -38.97
CA SER A 177 8.03 0.48 -39.63
C SER A 177 7.29 -0.38 -40.65
N SER A 178 7.82 -0.48 -41.88
CA SER A 178 7.30 -1.33 -42.93
C SER A 178 7.47 -2.83 -42.68
N SER A 179 8.28 -3.19 -41.68
CA SER A 179 8.54 -4.58 -41.29
C SER A 179 8.31 -4.75 -39.79
N GLN A 180 7.14 -5.26 -39.42
CA GLN A 180 6.84 -5.73 -38.06
C GLN A 180 6.91 -7.26 -38.06
N PRO A 181 7.93 -7.87 -37.39
CA PRO A 181 7.98 -9.32 -37.29
C PRO A 181 6.75 -9.86 -36.56
N GLU A 182 6.18 -10.92 -37.10
CA GLU A 182 5.02 -11.61 -36.54
C GLU A 182 5.50 -12.84 -35.74
N LEU A 183 5.07 -12.93 -34.49
CA LEU A 183 5.43 -14.01 -33.61
C LEU A 183 4.18 -14.73 -33.09
N ARG A 184 4.29 -16.03 -32.83
CA ARG A 184 3.22 -16.86 -32.33
C ARG A 184 3.24 -16.87 -30.78
N ILE A 185 2.06 -16.76 -30.19
CA ILE A 185 1.90 -16.86 -28.74
C ILE A 185 2.00 -18.33 -28.33
N ALA A 186 3.07 -18.67 -27.62
CA ALA A 186 3.32 -20.01 -27.07
C ALA A 186 2.70 -20.21 -25.69
N GLY A 187 2.41 -19.13 -24.97
CA GLY A 187 1.79 -19.19 -23.65
C GLY A 187 1.43 -17.81 -23.13
N VAL A 188 0.54 -17.77 -22.14
CA VAL A 188 0.18 -16.59 -21.38
C VAL A 188 0.74 -16.76 -19.97
N LEU A 189 1.40 -15.72 -19.45
CA LEU A 189 1.99 -15.71 -18.12
C LEU A 189 0.92 -15.45 -17.05
N ASN A 190 1.13 -15.97 -15.85
CA ASN A 190 0.35 -15.55 -14.69
C ASN A 190 0.58 -14.08 -14.38
N ALA A 191 -0.47 -13.40 -13.89
CA ALA A 191 -0.31 -12.07 -13.32
C ALA A 191 0.64 -12.11 -12.12
N ARG A 192 1.58 -11.16 -12.07
CA ARG A 192 2.61 -11.08 -11.04
C ARG A 192 2.49 -9.84 -10.16
N GLY A 193 1.75 -8.83 -10.62
CA GLY A 193 1.63 -7.54 -9.93
C GLY A 193 2.98 -6.83 -9.77
N THR A 194 3.22 -6.30 -8.58
CA THR A 194 4.51 -5.66 -8.25
C THR A 194 5.55 -6.71 -7.92
N VAL A 195 6.62 -6.78 -8.69
CA VAL A 195 7.71 -7.75 -8.51
C VAL A 195 9.03 -7.06 -8.20
N ALA A 196 9.83 -7.66 -7.30
CA ALA A 196 11.13 -7.14 -6.93
C ALA A 196 12.24 -7.49 -7.94
N ASP A 197 12.00 -8.45 -8.82
CA ASP A 197 12.98 -8.93 -9.80
C ASP A 197 13.14 -8.02 -11.05
N GLY A 198 12.43 -6.89 -11.09
CA GLY A 198 12.52 -5.92 -12.19
C GLY A 198 11.90 -6.38 -13.52
N VAL A 199 11.23 -7.55 -13.56
CA VAL A 199 10.62 -8.12 -14.77
C VAL A 199 9.09 -8.06 -14.64
N SER A 200 8.51 -6.89 -14.85
CA SER A 200 7.06 -6.69 -14.83
C SER A 200 6.46 -7.24 -16.12
N THR A 201 6.01 -8.50 -16.06
CA THR A 201 5.49 -9.21 -17.23
C THR A 201 4.04 -8.96 -17.51
N ASP A 202 3.24 -8.40 -16.59
CA ASP A 202 1.78 -8.29 -16.76
C ASP A 202 1.41 -7.48 -18.02
N ASN A 203 2.09 -6.35 -18.23
CA ASN A 203 2.03 -5.58 -19.47
C ASN A 203 3.30 -5.77 -20.31
N GLY A 204 3.81 -6.99 -20.38
CA GLY A 204 5.07 -7.35 -21.04
C GLY A 204 4.95 -8.54 -21.98
N ILE A 205 5.96 -8.67 -22.82
CA ILE A 205 6.12 -9.74 -23.80
C ILE A 205 7.50 -10.34 -23.56
N VAL A 206 7.58 -11.67 -23.38
CA VAL A 206 8.84 -12.38 -23.24
C VAL A 206 9.16 -13.09 -24.55
N VAL A 207 10.33 -12.81 -25.08
CA VAL A 207 10.85 -13.36 -26.34
C VAL A 207 12.15 -14.12 -26.10
N HIS A 208 12.52 -14.96 -27.05
CA HIS A 208 13.81 -15.64 -27.06
C HIS A 208 14.95 -14.61 -27.11
N SER A 209 15.99 -14.75 -26.30
CA SER A 209 17.15 -13.83 -26.26
C SER A 209 17.77 -13.59 -27.63
N GLN A 210 17.90 -14.62 -28.45
CA GLN A 210 18.44 -14.52 -29.82
C GLN A 210 17.53 -13.67 -30.74
N TRP A 211 16.21 -13.79 -30.62
CA TRP A 211 15.28 -12.94 -31.38
C TRP A 211 15.45 -11.47 -30.97
N TYR A 212 15.59 -11.23 -29.66
CA TYR A 212 15.76 -9.89 -29.12
C TYR A 212 17.03 -9.23 -29.67
N THR A 213 18.17 -9.93 -29.62
CA THR A 213 19.46 -9.39 -30.13
C THR A 213 19.47 -9.18 -31.63
N ASN A 214 18.79 -10.04 -32.39
CA ASN A 214 18.64 -9.86 -33.85
C ASN A 214 17.78 -8.63 -34.20
N GLN A 215 16.78 -8.31 -33.39
CA GLN A 215 15.84 -7.20 -33.66
C GLN A 215 16.35 -5.85 -33.12
N TYR A 216 16.97 -5.84 -31.95
CA TYR A 216 17.35 -4.61 -31.22
C TYR A 216 18.85 -4.42 -31.08
N GLY A 217 19.64 -5.42 -31.39
CA GLY A 217 21.10 -5.41 -31.14
C GLY A 217 21.43 -5.63 -29.66
N GLY A 218 22.60 -5.18 -29.24
CA GLY A 218 23.04 -5.27 -27.83
C GLY A 218 23.56 -6.66 -27.45
N GLU A 219 24.12 -7.44 -28.39
CA GLU A 219 24.73 -8.72 -28.06
C GLU A 219 25.84 -8.53 -27.01
N ASP A 220 25.80 -9.40 -25.97
CA ASP A 220 26.71 -9.33 -24.81
C ASP A 220 26.54 -8.07 -23.89
N GLU A 221 25.44 -7.30 -24.03
CA GLU A 221 25.08 -6.18 -23.16
C GLU A 221 23.66 -6.33 -22.64
N TRP A 222 23.47 -6.79 -21.42
CA TRP A 222 22.16 -7.04 -20.82
C TRP A 222 21.64 -5.82 -20.06
N SER A 223 20.35 -5.55 -20.17
CA SER A 223 19.71 -4.44 -19.46
C SER A 223 19.75 -4.67 -17.94
N GLN A 224 19.61 -5.93 -17.53
CA GLN A 224 19.73 -6.36 -16.14
C GLN A 224 20.16 -7.83 -16.05
N VAL A 225 20.69 -8.19 -14.88
CA VAL A 225 21.04 -9.56 -14.51
C VAL A 225 20.35 -9.88 -13.20
N ASN A 226 19.49 -10.90 -13.20
CA ASN A 226 18.83 -11.40 -12.00
C ASN A 226 19.63 -12.55 -11.42
N VAL A 227 19.93 -12.49 -10.14
CA VAL A 227 20.58 -13.55 -9.38
C VAL A 227 19.57 -14.14 -8.42
N ILE A 228 19.11 -15.35 -8.69
CA ILE A 228 18.23 -16.09 -7.81
C ILE A 228 19.11 -16.86 -6.82
N VAL A 229 19.10 -16.46 -5.58
CA VAL A 229 19.89 -17.04 -4.49
C VAL A 229 19.16 -18.23 -3.89
N ASN A 230 19.85 -19.31 -3.62
CA ASN A 230 19.24 -20.53 -3.05
C ASN A 230 18.78 -20.32 -1.59
N ASP A 231 19.47 -19.45 -0.84
CA ASP A 231 19.19 -19.17 0.55
C ASP A 231 19.14 -17.65 0.77
N VAL A 232 18.01 -17.17 1.25
CA VAL A 232 17.72 -15.73 1.46
C VAL A 232 18.68 -15.11 2.47
N ASP A 233 19.16 -15.87 3.44
CA ASP A 233 20.09 -15.38 4.46
C ASP A 233 21.47 -14.99 3.88
N ASN A 234 21.84 -15.55 2.72
CA ASN A 234 23.10 -15.30 2.04
C ASN A 234 23.04 -14.11 1.06
N ILE A 235 21.90 -13.45 0.90
CA ILE A 235 21.73 -12.34 -0.07
C ILE A 235 22.72 -11.21 0.22
N GLY A 236 22.82 -10.77 1.48
CA GLY A 236 23.69 -9.66 1.88
C GLY A 236 25.18 -9.95 1.63
N ASP A 237 25.61 -11.19 1.83
CA ASP A 237 26.98 -11.60 1.57
C ASP A 237 27.29 -11.63 0.08
N ILE A 238 26.38 -12.17 -0.74
CA ILE A 238 26.48 -12.22 -2.19
C ILE A 238 26.49 -10.79 -2.78
N GLU A 239 25.59 -9.93 -2.32
CA GLU A 239 25.54 -8.52 -2.74
C GLU A 239 26.83 -7.80 -2.43
N SER A 240 27.33 -7.93 -1.20
CA SER A 240 28.59 -7.33 -0.76
C SER A 240 29.79 -7.82 -1.58
N ALA A 241 29.83 -9.12 -1.87
CA ALA A 241 30.89 -9.74 -2.66
C ALA A 241 30.85 -9.28 -4.14
N ILE A 242 29.65 -9.18 -4.75
CA ILE A 242 29.49 -8.67 -6.11
C ILE A 242 29.91 -7.19 -6.17
N ASN A 243 29.44 -6.40 -5.21
CA ASN A 243 29.73 -4.97 -5.14
C ASN A 243 31.24 -4.73 -5.00
N ALA A 244 31.92 -5.43 -4.12
CA ALA A 244 33.38 -5.33 -3.92
C ALA A 244 34.17 -5.74 -5.17
N LYS A 245 33.69 -6.73 -5.93
CA LYS A 245 34.39 -7.27 -7.10
C LYS A 245 34.23 -6.41 -8.37
N ILE A 246 33.10 -5.69 -8.50
CA ILE A 246 32.77 -4.93 -9.71
C ILE A 246 32.88 -3.44 -9.47
N ASN A 247 32.29 -2.90 -8.40
CA ASN A 247 32.32 -1.48 -8.06
C ASN A 247 33.61 -1.10 -7.33
N THR A 248 34.76 -1.24 -8.01
CA THR A 248 36.08 -0.89 -7.45
C THR A 248 36.26 0.61 -7.19
N ASN A 249 35.44 1.45 -7.83
CA ASN A 249 35.46 2.91 -7.62
C ASN A 249 34.12 3.36 -6.99
N PRO A 250 34.09 3.73 -5.71
CA PRO A 250 32.83 4.14 -5.03
C PRO A 250 32.17 5.42 -5.62
N LYS A 251 32.96 6.26 -6.32
CA LYS A 251 32.46 7.52 -6.90
C LYS A 251 31.76 7.33 -8.25
N THR A 252 32.06 6.22 -8.94
CA THR A 252 31.47 5.88 -10.24
C THR A 252 31.22 4.37 -10.27
N PRO A 253 30.18 3.91 -9.61
CA PRO A 253 29.82 2.50 -9.64
C PRO A 253 29.50 2.07 -11.07
N ALA A 254 29.98 0.89 -11.47
CA ALA A 254 29.68 0.33 -12.79
C ALA A 254 28.28 -0.29 -12.83
N ILE A 255 27.88 -0.88 -11.72
CA ILE A 255 26.58 -1.56 -11.55
C ILE A 255 25.87 -1.05 -10.31
N ARG A 256 24.55 -1.09 -10.38
CA ARG A 256 23.64 -0.87 -9.24
C ARG A 256 23.02 -2.21 -8.88
N ILE A 257 23.12 -2.56 -7.61
CA ILE A 257 22.54 -3.77 -7.04
C ILE A 257 21.30 -3.38 -6.26
N ARG A 258 20.21 -4.12 -6.43
CA ARG A 258 18.96 -4.01 -5.67
C ARG A 258 18.52 -5.40 -5.27
N ASP A 259 18.19 -5.56 -4.02
CA ASP A 259 17.55 -6.76 -3.51
C ASP A 259 16.05 -6.52 -3.26
N ALA A 260 15.29 -7.59 -3.15
CA ALA A 260 13.86 -7.52 -2.88
C ALA A 260 13.56 -6.84 -1.54
N THR A 261 14.43 -7.00 -0.54
CA THR A 261 14.24 -6.43 0.79
C THR A 261 14.40 -4.92 0.80
N SER A 262 15.38 -4.38 0.08
CA SER A 262 15.58 -2.93 -0.07
C SER A 262 14.44 -2.27 -0.87
N GLN A 263 13.92 -2.96 -1.88
CA GLN A 263 12.76 -2.49 -2.64
C GLN A 263 11.51 -2.51 -1.76
N LEU A 264 11.25 -3.58 -1.02
CA LEU A 264 10.16 -3.68 -0.06
C LEU A 264 10.23 -2.55 0.98
N ALA A 265 11.42 -2.27 1.53
CA ALA A 265 11.62 -1.19 2.49
C ALA A 265 11.28 0.19 1.89
N THR A 266 11.63 0.42 0.62
CA THR A 266 11.34 1.68 -0.07
C THR A 266 9.83 1.84 -0.32
N GLU A 267 9.17 0.81 -0.83
CA GLU A 267 7.74 0.84 -1.12
C GLU A 267 6.89 0.91 0.15
N THR A 268 7.22 0.12 1.17
CA THR A 268 6.53 0.19 2.47
C THR A 268 6.73 1.54 3.15
N SER A 269 7.89 2.18 3.00
CA SER A 269 8.14 3.54 3.50
C SER A 269 7.27 4.58 2.79
N ALA A 270 7.12 4.48 1.46
CA ALA A 270 6.24 5.35 0.69
C ALA A 270 4.77 5.17 1.12
N LEU A 271 4.29 3.93 1.22
CA LEU A 271 2.95 3.61 1.70
C LEU A 271 2.71 4.08 3.14
N SER A 272 3.69 3.92 4.03
CA SER A 272 3.64 4.42 5.41
C SER A 272 3.49 5.93 5.45
N THR A 273 4.18 6.65 4.56
CA THR A 273 4.06 8.11 4.44
C THR A 273 2.64 8.50 4.06
N VAL A 274 2.07 7.88 3.01
CA VAL A 274 0.69 8.14 2.57
C VAL A 274 -0.30 7.81 3.70
N THR A 275 -0.16 6.66 4.35
CA THR A 275 -1.01 6.26 5.48
C THR A 275 -0.94 7.26 6.63
N THR A 276 0.26 7.79 6.93
CA THR A 276 0.46 8.82 7.96
C THR A 276 -0.28 10.12 7.63
N PHE A 277 -0.22 10.58 6.39
CA PHE A 277 -0.98 11.76 5.95
C PHE A 277 -2.49 11.56 6.10
N ILE A 278 -3.00 10.40 5.72
CA ILE A 278 -4.43 10.09 5.82
C ILE A 278 -4.85 9.99 7.29
N MET A 279 -4.03 9.37 8.15
CA MET A 279 -4.28 9.35 9.59
C MET A 279 -4.27 10.75 10.22
N ALA A 280 -3.42 11.65 9.73
CA ALA A 280 -3.44 13.05 10.17
C ALA A 280 -4.77 13.74 9.83
N ILE A 281 -5.36 13.49 8.67
CA ILE A 281 -6.68 13.98 8.31
C ILE A 281 -7.76 13.43 9.25
N GLY A 282 -7.71 12.13 9.57
CA GLY A 282 -8.57 11.50 10.56
C GLY A 282 -8.43 12.11 11.96
N ALA A 283 -7.21 12.42 12.38
CA ALA A 283 -6.95 13.10 13.64
C ALA A 283 -7.53 14.53 13.68
N ILE A 284 -7.44 15.28 12.57
CA ILE A 284 -8.10 16.60 12.45
C ILE A 284 -9.61 16.45 12.59
N SER A 285 -10.21 15.44 11.95
CA SER A 285 -11.65 15.17 12.08
C SER A 285 -12.06 14.89 13.53
N LEU A 286 -11.23 14.13 14.28
CA LEU A 286 -11.45 13.90 15.70
C LEU A 286 -11.29 15.17 16.55
N LEU A 287 -10.37 16.08 16.20
CA LEU A 287 -10.25 17.38 16.89
C LEU A 287 -11.50 18.23 16.67
N VAL A 288 -12.07 18.26 15.47
CA VAL A 288 -13.34 18.95 15.20
C VAL A 288 -14.47 18.32 16.03
N ALA A 289 -14.54 16.98 16.12
CA ALA A 289 -15.47 16.29 16.97
C ALA A 289 -15.28 16.64 18.46
N ALA A 290 -14.03 16.73 18.92
CA ALA A 290 -13.70 17.13 20.28
C ALA A 290 -14.26 18.51 20.65
N VAL A 291 -14.09 19.49 19.75
CA VAL A 291 -14.62 20.85 19.95
C VAL A 291 -16.16 20.83 19.93
N SER A 292 -16.77 20.04 19.07
CA SER A 292 -18.23 19.88 19.01
C SER A 292 -18.78 19.29 20.31
N ILE A 293 -18.14 18.24 20.84
CA ILE A 293 -18.53 17.62 22.12
C ILE A 293 -18.35 18.61 23.27
N PHE A 294 -17.22 19.31 23.30
CA PHE A 294 -16.97 20.36 24.30
C PHE A 294 -18.11 21.40 24.33
N ASN A 295 -18.51 21.90 23.16
CA ASN A 295 -19.58 22.88 23.03
C ASN A 295 -20.94 22.31 23.49
N VAL A 296 -21.25 21.07 23.07
CA VAL A 296 -22.50 20.38 23.48
C VAL A 296 -22.56 20.18 24.98
N MET A 297 -21.45 19.73 25.59
CA MET A 297 -21.35 19.51 27.03
C MET A 297 -21.44 20.84 27.80
N MET A 298 -20.79 21.90 27.32
CA MET A 298 -20.89 23.24 27.93
C MET A 298 -22.32 23.75 27.92
N MET A 299 -23.04 23.55 26.83
CA MET A 299 -24.45 23.94 26.71
C MET A 299 -25.34 23.08 27.63
N SER A 300 -25.08 21.74 27.70
CA SER A 300 -25.80 20.85 28.61
C SER A 300 -25.65 21.27 30.08
N VAL A 301 -24.43 21.65 30.48
CA VAL A 301 -24.18 22.22 31.82
C VAL A 301 -24.94 23.50 32.05
N SER A 302 -24.95 24.43 31.07
CA SER A 302 -25.62 25.74 31.19
C SER A 302 -27.15 25.61 31.27
N GLU A 303 -27.74 24.67 30.55
CA GLU A 303 -29.22 24.41 30.60
C GLU A 303 -29.67 23.75 31.90
N ARG A 304 -28.77 23.08 32.63
CA ARG A 304 -29.05 22.31 33.82
C ARG A 304 -28.45 22.92 35.10
N ILE A 305 -28.12 24.22 35.04
CA ILE A 305 -27.49 24.93 36.17
C ILE A 305 -28.34 24.81 37.42
N GLU A 306 -29.67 25.02 37.32
CA GLU A 306 -30.59 24.94 38.44
C GLU A 306 -30.68 23.51 39.01
N GLU A 307 -30.75 22.47 38.16
CA GLU A 307 -30.74 21.07 38.63
C GLU A 307 -29.48 20.73 39.40
N ILE A 308 -28.30 21.21 38.90
CA ILE A 308 -26.97 21.02 39.53
C ILE A 308 -26.97 21.77 40.90
N GLY A 309 -27.48 23.00 40.95
CA GLY A 309 -27.55 23.78 42.15
C GLY A 309 -28.40 23.09 43.23
N ILE A 310 -29.56 22.52 42.86
CA ILE A 310 -30.38 21.75 43.78
C ILE A 310 -29.67 20.51 44.30
N LEU A 311 -29.04 19.73 43.37
CA LEU A 311 -28.30 18.51 43.76
C LEU A 311 -27.18 18.82 44.78
N VAL A 312 -26.40 19.85 44.53
CA VAL A 312 -25.32 20.25 45.44
C VAL A 312 -25.86 20.78 46.77
N SER A 313 -26.99 21.50 46.76
CA SER A 313 -27.67 21.98 47.96
C SER A 313 -28.20 20.89 48.86
N ILE A 314 -28.61 19.75 48.30
CA ILE A 314 -29.08 18.55 49.05
C ILE A 314 -27.87 17.72 49.57
N GLY A 315 -26.62 18.08 49.21
CA GLY A 315 -25.41 17.44 49.75
C GLY A 315 -24.73 16.47 48.80
N THR A 316 -25.04 16.48 47.50
CA THR A 316 -24.32 15.68 46.50
C THR A 316 -22.87 16.13 46.41
N GLU A 317 -21.91 15.20 46.48
CA GLU A 317 -20.48 15.52 46.40
C GLU A 317 -20.10 16.05 44.99
N ARG A 318 -19.18 17.02 44.96
CA ARG A 318 -18.64 17.58 43.71
C ARG A 318 -18.08 16.50 42.76
N GLY A 319 -17.52 15.43 43.33
CA GLY A 319 -17.02 14.27 42.58
C GLY A 319 -18.10 13.49 41.86
N GLU A 320 -19.30 13.40 42.42
CA GLU A 320 -20.45 12.71 41.82
C GLU A 320 -21.03 13.50 40.68
N VAL A 321 -21.16 14.81 40.80
CA VAL A 321 -21.56 15.70 39.71
C VAL A 321 -20.60 15.60 38.53
N ARG A 322 -19.29 15.61 38.80
CA ARG A 322 -18.26 15.43 37.77
C ARG A 322 -18.38 14.08 37.08
N ARG A 323 -18.59 13.00 37.84
CA ARG A 323 -18.77 11.64 37.27
C ARG A 323 -20.01 11.57 36.38
N MET A 324 -21.10 12.20 36.73
CA MET A 324 -22.32 12.23 35.92
C MET A 324 -22.07 12.79 34.52
N PHE A 325 -21.39 13.92 34.39
CA PHE A 325 -21.06 14.52 33.10
C PHE A 325 -20.00 13.73 32.33
N LEU A 326 -19.04 13.10 33.03
CA LEU A 326 -18.08 12.19 32.37
C LEU A 326 -18.76 10.92 31.83
N TYR A 327 -19.75 10.39 32.52
CA TYR A 327 -20.58 9.28 31.99
C TYR A 327 -21.36 9.70 30.75
N GLU A 328 -21.90 10.93 30.71
CA GLU A 328 -22.59 11.46 29.54
C GLU A 328 -21.64 11.52 28.33
N ALA A 329 -20.42 12.08 28.50
CA ALA A 329 -19.39 12.09 27.47
C ALA A 329 -18.95 10.69 27.04
N PHE A 330 -18.80 9.77 27.99
CA PHE A 330 -18.45 8.37 27.72
C PHE A 330 -19.53 7.65 26.91
N ILE A 331 -20.80 7.83 27.26
CA ILE A 331 -21.95 7.22 26.54
C ILE A 331 -22.01 7.76 25.10
N LEU A 332 -21.84 9.08 24.91
CA LEU A 332 -21.80 9.68 23.59
C LEU A 332 -20.62 9.15 22.77
N GLY A 333 -19.46 9.03 23.41
CA GLY A 333 -18.26 8.44 22.80
C GLY A 333 -18.47 6.98 22.39
N LEU A 334 -19.06 6.19 23.27
CA LEU A 334 -19.31 4.76 23.01
C LEU A 334 -20.33 4.55 21.87
N LEU A 335 -21.41 5.34 21.85
CA LEU A 335 -22.40 5.29 20.79
C LEU A 335 -21.81 5.73 19.43
N GLY A 336 -21.13 6.88 19.41
CA GLY A 336 -20.48 7.38 18.19
C GLY A 336 -19.39 6.45 17.68
N ALA A 337 -18.49 5.99 18.56
CA ALA A 337 -17.43 5.06 18.20
C ALA A 337 -17.97 3.68 17.79
N GLY A 338 -19.03 3.19 18.44
CA GLY A 338 -19.68 1.92 18.08
C GLY A 338 -20.28 1.94 16.68
N ILE A 339 -21.06 2.98 16.38
CA ILE A 339 -21.63 3.19 15.03
C ILE A 339 -20.50 3.39 14.02
N GLY A 340 -19.51 4.23 14.35
CA GLY A 340 -18.33 4.47 13.51
C GLY A 340 -17.54 3.20 13.22
N GLY A 341 -17.35 2.33 14.22
CA GLY A 341 -16.69 1.04 14.07
C GLY A 341 -17.42 0.10 13.11
N ILE A 342 -18.75 0.01 13.22
CA ILE A 342 -19.56 -0.81 12.30
C ILE A 342 -19.51 -0.22 10.87
N CYS A 343 -19.70 1.08 10.74
CA CYS A 343 -19.63 1.76 9.44
C CYS A 343 -18.23 1.66 8.81
N SER A 344 -17.16 1.68 9.63
CA SER A 344 -15.79 1.59 9.12
C SER A 344 -15.48 0.23 8.48
N ILE A 345 -16.07 -0.86 8.99
CA ILE A 345 -15.92 -2.19 8.37
C ILE A 345 -16.58 -2.20 6.98
N ALA A 346 -17.81 -1.67 6.87
CA ALA A 346 -18.51 -1.64 5.60
C ALA A 346 -17.82 -0.73 4.57
N ILE A 347 -17.48 0.50 4.98
CA ILE A 347 -16.80 1.46 4.11
C ILE A 347 -15.38 1.00 3.80
N GLY A 348 -14.64 0.49 4.78
CA GLY A 348 -13.29 -0.04 4.59
C GLY A 348 -13.26 -1.20 3.60
N TYR A 349 -14.23 -2.12 3.69
CA TYR A 349 -14.35 -3.22 2.75
C TYR A 349 -14.56 -2.73 1.31
N THR A 350 -15.53 -1.82 1.10
CA THR A 350 -15.79 -1.27 -0.24
C THR A 350 -14.63 -0.46 -0.80
N VAL A 351 -13.92 0.29 0.05
CA VAL A 351 -12.74 1.07 -0.38
C VAL A 351 -11.58 0.16 -0.76
N VAL A 352 -11.30 -0.88 0.04
CA VAL A 352 -10.25 -1.86 -0.27
C VAL A 352 -10.57 -2.60 -1.57
N GLU A 353 -11.80 -3.09 -1.74
CA GLU A 353 -12.23 -3.77 -2.97
C GLU A 353 -12.12 -2.86 -4.20
N ALA A 354 -12.58 -1.60 -4.10
CA ALA A 354 -12.56 -0.65 -5.22
C ALA A 354 -11.14 -0.21 -5.62
N MET A 355 -10.20 -0.12 -4.67
CA MET A 355 -8.85 0.38 -4.92
C MET A 355 -7.86 -0.73 -5.26
N MET A 356 -8.03 -1.91 -4.67
CA MET A 356 -7.06 -3.02 -4.79
C MET A 356 -7.58 -4.17 -5.68
N GLY A 357 -8.90 -4.22 -5.94
CA GLY A 357 -9.52 -5.34 -6.66
C GLY A 357 -9.52 -6.66 -5.88
N THR A 358 -8.99 -6.68 -4.66
CA THR A 358 -8.92 -7.87 -3.80
C THR A 358 -9.18 -7.51 -2.33
N THR A 359 -9.83 -8.41 -1.62
CA THR A 359 -10.13 -8.28 -0.18
C THR A 359 -9.49 -9.40 0.65
N ALA A 360 -8.49 -10.09 0.07
CA ALA A 360 -7.88 -11.28 0.66
C ALA A 360 -7.30 -11.04 2.07
N TYR A 361 -6.76 -9.84 2.33
CA TYR A 361 -6.12 -9.48 3.60
C TYR A 361 -7.03 -8.68 4.54
N PHE A 362 -8.28 -8.37 4.12
CA PHE A 362 -9.17 -7.47 4.87
C PHE A 362 -9.46 -7.99 6.29
N PHE A 363 -9.72 -9.29 6.42
CA PHE A 363 -10.04 -9.93 7.71
C PHE A 363 -8.80 -10.41 8.48
N GLN A 364 -7.60 -10.06 8.06
CA GLN A 364 -6.42 -10.40 8.85
C GLN A 364 -6.38 -9.60 10.17
N PRO A 365 -5.84 -10.19 11.25
CA PRO A 365 -5.77 -9.54 12.56
C PRO A 365 -5.10 -8.17 12.53
N ALA A 366 -4.07 -8.00 11.71
CA ALA A 366 -3.37 -6.72 11.54
C ALA A 366 -4.28 -5.62 10.96
N SER A 367 -5.20 -5.96 10.06
CA SER A 367 -6.15 -5.01 9.47
C SER A 367 -7.31 -4.69 10.43
N ILE A 368 -7.96 -5.72 10.99
CA ILE A 368 -9.13 -5.55 11.86
C ILE A 368 -8.79 -4.79 13.15
N LEU A 369 -7.56 -4.88 13.65
CA LEU A 369 -7.13 -4.21 14.88
C LEU A 369 -7.30 -2.67 14.81
N TYR A 370 -7.32 -2.07 13.63
CA TYR A 370 -7.58 -0.64 13.48
C TYR A 370 -8.99 -0.23 13.91
N VAL A 371 -9.98 -1.12 13.82
CA VAL A 371 -11.36 -0.81 14.24
C VAL A 371 -11.44 -0.57 15.76
N PRO A 372 -11.08 -1.53 16.64
CA PRO A 372 -11.12 -1.28 18.07
C PRO A 372 -10.14 -0.19 18.52
N ALA A 373 -9.00 -0.03 17.84
CA ALA A 373 -8.07 1.06 18.13
C ALA A 373 -8.69 2.44 17.85
N ALA A 374 -9.30 2.63 16.68
CA ALA A 374 -10.00 3.87 16.34
C ALA A 374 -11.20 4.14 17.26
N MET A 375 -11.96 3.10 17.64
CA MET A 375 -13.05 3.21 18.61
C MET A 375 -12.52 3.68 19.97
N GLY A 376 -11.42 3.09 20.46
CA GLY A 376 -10.77 3.48 21.72
C GLY A 376 -10.31 4.93 21.71
N ILE A 377 -9.68 5.37 20.62
CA ILE A 377 -9.27 6.77 20.42
C ILE A 377 -10.49 7.70 20.42
N GLY A 378 -11.56 7.35 19.68
CA GLY A 378 -12.80 8.12 19.63
C GLY A 378 -13.44 8.32 21.01
N VAL A 379 -13.56 7.25 21.79
CA VAL A 379 -14.07 7.31 23.18
C VAL A 379 -13.16 8.16 24.06
N ALA A 380 -11.85 7.98 23.97
CA ALA A 380 -10.88 8.75 24.76
C ALA A 380 -10.99 10.25 24.47
N VAL A 381 -11.08 10.64 23.20
CA VAL A 381 -11.27 12.03 22.78
C VAL A 381 -12.56 12.62 23.37
N CYS A 382 -13.67 11.87 23.36
CA CYS A 382 -14.93 12.30 23.96
C CYS A 382 -14.81 12.57 25.44
N VAL A 383 -14.20 11.63 26.17
CA VAL A 383 -14.02 11.78 27.63
C VAL A 383 -13.13 12.96 27.95
N ILE A 384 -12.00 13.12 27.24
CA ILE A 384 -11.07 14.24 27.43
C ILE A 384 -11.78 15.58 27.17
N SER A 385 -12.57 15.68 26.11
CA SER A 385 -13.34 16.89 25.76
C SER A 385 -14.39 17.25 26.81
N GLY A 386 -14.95 16.23 27.49
CA GLY A 386 -15.92 16.40 28.57
C GLY A 386 -15.31 16.75 29.93
N VAL A 387 -13.99 16.63 30.13
CA VAL A 387 -13.36 16.87 31.45
C VAL A 387 -13.55 18.30 31.94
N TYR A 388 -13.30 19.30 31.11
CA TYR A 388 -13.45 20.70 31.50
C TYR A 388 -14.91 21.09 31.80
N PRO A 389 -15.90 20.81 30.94
CA PRO A 389 -17.31 21.03 31.26
C PRO A 389 -17.75 20.35 32.57
N ALA A 390 -17.35 19.10 32.78
CA ALA A 390 -17.68 18.35 33.98
C ALA A 390 -17.03 18.97 35.25
N TRP A 391 -15.79 19.45 35.14
CA TRP A 391 -15.11 20.15 36.24
C TRP A 391 -15.81 21.48 36.55
N ARG A 392 -16.18 22.26 35.55
CA ARG A 392 -16.91 23.54 35.71
C ARG A 392 -18.25 23.32 36.38
N ALA A 393 -19.03 22.30 35.94
CA ALA A 393 -20.30 21.96 36.59
C ALA A 393 -20.15 21.59 38.07
N SER A 394 -19.12 20.80 38.40
CA SER A 394 -18.90 20.35 39.78
C SER A 394 -18.43 21.44 40.74
N ASN A 395 -17.86 22.54 40.23
CA ASN A 395 -17.35 23.65 41.04
C ASN A 395 -18.28 24.88 41.11
N MET A 396 -19.51 24.74 40.65
CA MET A 396 -20.50 25.80 40.64
C MET A 396 -20.99 26.10 42.07
N ASP A 397 -21.16 27.39 42.37
CA ASP A 397 -21.73 27.79 43.66
C ASP A 397 -23.26 27.61 43.62
N PRO A 398 -23.85 26.85 44.55
CA PRO A 398 -25.29 26.62 44.61
C PRO A 398 -26.12 27.92 44.69
N ILE A 399 -25.60 28.95 45.39
CA ILE A 399 -26.26 30.22 45.57
C ILE A 399 -26.36 30.98 44.27
N ASP A 400 -25.26 31.01 43.48
CA ASP A 400 -25.22 31.65 42.17
C ASP A 400 -26.07 30.87 41.16
N ALA A 401 -26.10 29.53 41.26
CA ALA A 401 -26.87 28.67 40.37
C ALA A 401 -28.39 28.91 40.55
N LEU A 402 -28.87 29.14 41.75
CA LEU A 402 -30.32 29.39 42.04
C LEU A 402 -30.72 30.85 41.82
N ARG A 403 -29.80 31.81 41.97
CA ARG A 403 -30.05 33.25 41.79
C ARG A 403 -30.19 33.68 40.32
N ASN A 404 -29.52 33.01 39.42
CA ASN A 404 -29.54 33.34 37.98
C ASN A 404 -30.74 32.75 37.25
N SER A 405 -31.73 32.16 37.95
CA SER A 405 -32.98 31.62 37.37
C SER A 405 -34.15 32.65 37.36
N GLU A 406 -33.94 33.85 37.90
CA GLU A 406 -34.84 34.99 37.71
C GLU A 406 -34.33 35.93 36.62
#